data_da6ce9910c27fb88ed2ecb5f14f2193d
#
_entry.id   da6ce9910c27fb88ed2ecb5f14f2193d
#
_cell.length_a   1.000
_cell.length_b   1.000
_cell.length_c   1.000
_cell.angle_alpha   90.00
_cell.angle_beta   90.00
_cell.angle_gamma   90.00
#
_symmetry.space_group_name_H-M   'P 1'
#
loop_
_entity.id
_entity.type
_entity.pdbx_description
1 polymer ?
#
loop_
_entity_poly.entity_id
_entity_poly.type
_entity_poly.pdbx_seq_one_letter_code
_entity_poly.pdbx_strand_id
1 'polypeptide(L)'
;MPVEVKLPTVLRTHADGQAVVKSDGATVGEVFADLVERYPSIRGNLLDDAGGLHKFVNVYKNDDDIRYLEQLDTKVETGDVLSILPAVAGG
;
A
#
# COMPACT_ATOMS: atom_id res chain seq x y z
N MET A 1 -8.41 -12.50 -5.90
CA MET A 1 -9.51 -11.59 -5.56
C MET A 1 -8.95 -10.20 -5.37
N PRO A 2 -9.39 -9.22 -6.15
CA PRO A 2 -8.76 -7.91 -6.11
C PRO A 2 -9.14 -7.08 -4.89
N VAL A 3 -8.15 -6.38 -4.39
CA VAL A 3 -8.29 -5.40 -3.34
C VAL A 3 -7.98 -4.04 -3.96
N GLU A 4 -8.73 -3.01 -3.60
CA GLU A 4 -8.45 -1.68 -4.11
C GLU A 4 -7.35 -1.04 -3.27
N VAL A 5 -6.37 -0.44 -3.96
CA VAL A 5 -5.30 0.30 -3.31
C VAL A 5 -5.41 1.75 -3.75
N LYS A 6 -5.69 2.63 -2.80
CA LYS A 6 -5.76 4.07 -3.06
C LYS A 6 -4.36 4.67 -2.88
N LEU A 7 -3.90 5.36 -3.90
CA LEU A 7 -2.57 5.93 -3.94
C LEU A 7 -2.61 7.43 -3.67
N PRO A 8 -1.69 7.96 -2.85
CA PRO A 8 -1.56 9.40 -2.69
C PRO A 8 -1.02 10.02 -3.98
N THR A 9 -1.21 11.32 -4.13
CA THR A 9 -0.78 12.04 -5.32
C THR A 9 0.68 11.76 -5.70
N VAL A 10 1.55 11.70 -4.69
CA VAL A 10 2.99 11.50 -4.91
C VAL A 10 3.33 10.13 -5.50
N LEU A 11 2.46 9.13 -5.35
CA LEU A 11 2.70 7.80 -5.89
C LEU A 11 1.98 7.54 -7.21
N ARG A 12 1.04 8.40 -7.59
CA ARG A 12 0.26 8.19 -8.81
C ARG A 12 1.09 8.21 -10.07
N THR A 13 2.14 9.00 -10.10
CA THR A 13 3.04 9.06 -11.26
C THR A 13 3.77 7.73 -11.47
N HIS A 14 3.93 6.94 -10.42
CA HIS A 14 4.57 5.63 -10.50
C HIS A 14 3.58 4.52 -10.89
N ALA A 15 2.31 4.87 -11.00
CA ALA A 15 1.24 3.94 -11.33
C ALA A 15 0.40 4.46 -12.50
N ASP A 16 1.07 5.01 -13.50
CA ASP A 16 0.44 5.53 -14.73
C ASP A 16 -0.63 6.61 -14.46
N GLY A 17 -0.47 7.37 -13.38
CA GLY A 17 -1.39 8.43 -13.01
C GLY A 17 -2.64 7.96 -12.30
N GLN A 18 -2.75 6.68 -11.98
CA GLN A 18 -3.95 6.12 -11.37
C GLN A 18 -4.04 6.46 -9.89
N ALA A 19 -5.22 6.92 -9.46
CA ALA A 19 -5.48 7.18 -8.05
C ALA A 19 -5.83 5.90 -7.29
N VAL A 20 -6.39 4.92 -8.00
CA VAL A 20 -6.78 3.63 -7.42
C VAL A 20 -6.28 2.53 -8.33
N VAL A 21 -5.63 1.53 -7.75
CA VAL A 21 -5.14 0.37 -8.48
C VAL A 21 -5.69 -0.87 -7.80
N LYS A 22 -6.09 -1.86 -8.57
CA LYS A 22 -6.53 -3.15 -8.04
C LYS A 22 -5.34 -4.09 -8.00
N SER A 23 -5.15 -4.74 -6.87
CA SER A 23 -4.07 -5.70 -6.67
C SER A 23 -4.59 -6.95 -5.98
N ASP A 24 -3.93 -8.07 -6.20
CA ASP A 24 -4.32 -9.34 -5.62
C ASP A 24 -3.40 -9.74 -4.47
N GLY A 25 -3.99 -10.35 -3.47
CA GLY A 25 -3.24 -10.88 -2.34
C GLY A 25 -4.17 -11.24 -1.20
N ALA A 26 -3.71 -12.10 -0.33
CA ALA A 26 -4.45 -12.50 0.88
C ALA A 26 -4.05 -11.66 2.09
N THR A 27 -2.92 -10.98 2.02
CA THR A 27 -2.44 -10.07 3.07
C THR A 27 -2.01 -8.76 2.43
N VAL A 28 -1.85 -7.72 3.27
CA VAL A 28 -1.35 -6.43 2.81
C VAL A 28 0.00 -6.59 2.12
N GLY A 29 0.89 -7.42 2.70
CA GLY A 29 2.20 -7.68 2.11
C GLY A 29 2.13 -8.29 0.73
N GLU A 30 1.23 -9.24 0.53
CA GLU A 30 1.04 -9.87 -0.78
C GLU A 30 0.47 -8.89 -1.80
N VAL A 31 -0.48 -8.05 -1.37
CA VAL A 31 -1.04 -7.01 -2.24
C VAL A 31 0.05 -6.04 -2.67
N PHE A 32 0.92 -5.63 -1.74
CA PHE A 32 2.00 -4.72 -2.07
C PHE A 32 3.06 -5.38 -2.94
N ALA A 33 3.34 -6.68 -2.76
CA ALA A 33 4.25 -7.41 -3.62
C ALA A 33 3.74 -7.43 -5.07
N ASP A 34 2.44 -7.66 -5.25
CA ASP A 34 1.82 -7.61 -6.57
C ASP A 34 1.89 -6.21 -7.17
N LEU A 35 1.62 -5.20 -6.36
CA LEU A 35 1.67 -3.81 -6.80
C LEU A 35 3.08 -3.42 -7.25
N VAL A 36 4.09 -3.79 -6.48
CA VAL A 36 5.49 -3.49 -6.79
C VAL A 36 5.97 -4.23 -8.03
N GLU A 37 5.47 -5.44 -8.24
CA GLU A 37 5.82 -6.21 -9.44
C GLU A 37 5.30 -5.52 -10.70
N ARG A 38 4.11 -4.95 -10.65
CA ARG A 38 3.54 -4.23 -11.80
C ARG A 38 4.08 -2.81 -11.95
N TYR A 39 4.39 -2.15 -10.84
CA TYR A 39 4.90 -0.79 -10.82
C TYR A 39 6.16 -0.71 -9.97
N PRO A 40 7.30 -1.21 -10.49
CA PRO A 40 8.53 -1.32 -9.69
C PRO A 40 9.02 -0.02 -9.08
N SER A 41 8.73 1.11 -9.70
CA SER A 41 9.17 2.40 -9.16
C SER A 41 8.47 2.80 -7.87
N ILE A 42 7.34 2.17 -7.53
CA ILE A 42 6.66 2.42 -6.27
C ILE A 42 7.45 1.85 -5.08
N ARG A 43 8.23 0.80 -5.30
CA ARG A 43 8.88 0.07 -4.22
C ARG A 43 9.67 0.96 -3.27
N GLY A 44 10.48 1.86 -3.82
CA GLY A 44 11.31 2.73 -3.00
C GLY A 44 10.52 3.72 -2.14
N ASN A 45 9.28 3.99 -2.50
CA ASN A 45 8.41 4.89 -1.77
C ASN A 45 7.44 4.17 -0.83
N LEU A 46 7.32 2.85 -0.96
CA LEU A 46 6.36 2.06 -0.21
C LEU A 46 7.03 1.12 0.78
N LEU A 47 8.13 0.50 0.37
CA LEU A 47 8.84 -0.48 1.17
C LEU A 47 10.25 0.00 1.47
N ASP A 48 10.77 -0.40 2.62
CA ASP A 48 12.16 -0.11 2.99
C ASP A 48 13.10 -1.18 2.41
N ASP A 49 14.39 -1.03 2.67
CA ASP A 49 15.41 -1.95 2.13
C ASP A 49 15.26 -3.38 2.65
N ALA A 50 14.63 -3.53 3.81
CA ALA A 50 14.40 -4.85 4.39
C ALA A 50 13.11 -5.51 3.91
N GLY A 51 12.36 -4.83 3.05
CA GLY A 51 11.09 -5.33 2.54
C GLY A 51 9.90 -5.03 3.44
N GLY A 52 10.11 -4.31 4.53
CA GLY A 52 9.02 -3.87 5.40
C GLY A 52 8.40 -2.58 4.90
N LEU A 53 7.33 -2.14 5.58
CA LEU A 53 6.67 -0.90 5.22
C LEU A 53 7.59 0.29 5.51
N HIS A 54 7.70 1.19 4.55
CA HIS A 54 8.50 2.40 4.71
C HIS A 54 7.95 3.22 5.88
N LYS A 55 8.84 3.71 6.75
CA LYS A 55 8.42 4.40 7.98
C LYS A 55 7.68 5.71 7.74
N PHE A 56 7.85 6.31 6.56
CA PHE A 56 7.16 7.54 6.21
C PHE A 56 5.85 7.30 5.47
N VAL A 57 5.35 6.07 5.48
CA VAL A 57 4.11 5.71 4.82
C VAL A 57 3.15 5.12 5.84
N ASN A 58 1.93 5.60 5.80
CA ASN A 58 0.84 5.04 6.59
C ASN A 58 -0.08 4.27 5.66
N VAL A 59 -0.55 3.12 6.11
CA VAL A 59 -1.49 2.32 5.34
C VAL A 59 -2.70 2.00 6.20
N TYR A 60 -3.87 2.21 5.65
CA TYR A 60 -5.13 1.90 6.32
C TYR A 60 -5.84 0.79 5.57
N LYS A 61 -6.29 -0.22 6.30
CA LYS A 61 -7.21 -1.22 5.77
C LYS A 61 -8.61 -0.72 6.11
N ASN A 62 -9.36 -0.28 5.12
CA ASN A 62 -10.60 0.43 5.32
C ASN A 62 -10.31 1.67 6.20
N ASP A 63 -10.76 1.72 7.42
CA ASP A 63 -10.53 2.85 8.31
C ASP A 63 -9.50 2.56 9.41
N ASP A 64 -8.86 1.39 9.37
CA ASP A 64 -7.96 0.95 10.43
C ASP A 64 -6.50 1.01 9.99
N ASP A 65 -5.66 1.69 10.77
CA ASP A 65 -4.23 1.73 10.52
C ASP A 65 -3.64 0.33 10.76
N ILE A 66 -2.95 -0.21 9.75
CA ILE A 66 -2.41 -1.57 9.84
C ILE A 66 -1.34 -1.72 10.91
N ARG A 67 -0.75 -0.62 11.40
CA ARG A 67 0.21 -0.69 12.50
C ARG A 67 -0.43 -1.18 13.80
N TYR A 68 -1.73 -0.96 13.94
CA TYR A 68 -2.51 -1.44 15.08
C TYR A 68 -3.19 -2.77 14.80
N LEU A 69 -2.97 -3.32 13.61
CA LEU A 69 -3.41 -4.65 13.22
C LEU A 69 -2.17 -5.55 13.17
N GLU A 70 -1.95 -6.25 12.07
CA GLU A 70 -0.80 -7.12 11.90
C GLU A 70 0.21 -6.61 10.87
N GLN A 71 0.20 -5.32 10.60
CA GLN A 71 1.08 -4.69 9.63
C GLN A 71 0.97 -5.39 8.27
N LEU A 72 2.08 -5.80 7.67
CA LEU A 72 2.03 -6.45 6.36
C LEU A 72 1.38 -7.83 6.40
N ASP A 73 1.26 -8.45 7.57
CA ASP A 73 0.58 -9.73 7.73
C ASP A 73 -0.93 -9.59 7.90
N THR A 74 -1.44 -8.36 7.93
CA THR A 74 -2.88 -8.09 8.02
C THR A 74 -3.59 -8.75 6.85
N LYS A 75 -4.60 -9.54 7.15
CA LYS A 75 -5.38 -10.23 6.12
C LYS A 75 -6.33 -9.26 5.43
N VAL A 76 -6.48 -9.46 4.13
CA VAL A 76 -7.41 -8.67 3.33
C VAL A 76 -8.31 -9.59 2.52
N GLU A 77 -9.48 -9.07 2.16
CA GLU A 77 -10.48 -9.81 1.40
C GLU A 77 -10.99 -8.94 0.26
N THR A 78 -11.65 -9.59 -0.70
CA THR A 78 -12.30 -8.88 -1.81
C THR A 78 -13.23 -7.81 -1.24
N GLY A 79 -13.11 -6.61 -1.77
CA GLY A 79 -13.91 -5.49 -1.31
C GLY A 79 -13.22 -4.62 -0.27
N ASP A 80 -12.13 -5.09 0.30
CA ASP A 80 -11.34 -4.25 1.20
C ASP A 80 -10.63 -3.17 0.41
N VAL A 81 -10.37 -2.04 1.08
CA VAL A 81 -9.67 -0.91 0.49
C VAL A 81 -8.44 -0.63 1.34
N LEU A 82 -7.29 -0.62 0.68
CA LEU A 82 -6.03 -0.21 1.32
C LEU A 82 -5.74 1.22 0.88
N SER A 83 -5.62 2.12 1.84
CA SER A 83 -5.29 3.52 1.57
C SER A 83 -3.86 3.79 1.98
N ILE A 84 -3.05 4.22 1.02
CA ILE A 84 -1.67 4.58 1.27
C ILE A 84 -1.59 6.10 1.44
N LEU A 85 -1.09 6.52 2.58
CA LEU A 85 -0.96 7.94 2.90
C LEU A 85 0.48 8.25 3.27
N PRO A 86 1.07 9.30 2.69
CA PRO A 86 2.41 9.68 3.12
C PRO A 86 2.35 10.21 4.54
N ALA A 87 3.31 9.80 5.37
CA ALA A 87 3.47 10.43 6.67
C ALA A 87 4.16 11.76 6.42
N VAL A 88 3.47 12.85 6.69
CA VAL A 88 4.04 14.17 6.49
C VAL A 88 4.89 14.51 7.70
N ALA A 89 6.21 14.40 7.55
CA ALA A 89 7.12 14.71 8.62
C ALA A 89 7.04 16.21 8.93
N GLY A 90 6.80 16.51 10.19
CA GLY A 90 6.76 17.90 10.62
C GLY A 90 5.46 18.61 10.31
N GLY A 91 4.44 17.86 10.00
CA GLY A 91 3.15 18.50 9.78
C GLY A 91 2.51 18.07 8.55
#